data_eaf64f56316bf657fd6ceb21927be526
#
_entry.id   eaf64f56316bf657fd6ceb21927be526
#
_cell.length_a   1.000
_cell.length_b   1.000
_cell.length_c   1.000
_cell.angle_alpha   90.00
_cell.angle_beta   90.00
_cell.angle_gamma   90.00
#
_symmetry.space_group_name_H-M   'P 1'
#
loop_
_entity.id
_entity.type
_entity.pdbx_description
1 polymer ?
#
loop_
_entity_poly.entity_id
_entity_poly.type
_entity_poly.pdbx_seq_one_letter_code
_entity_poly.pdbx_strand_id
1 'polypeptide(L)'
;MRQHEKAAKALKRIPKNCAFTSQHGHPDEAQKHGARSTAGLGMPNGGLQVVNPSKALYNQILERMTTETSVSSYEFADQSLLGDLFDGRWVGLPYIYNALKTLRDIHKPIWRDGEVKNIHYILAPKPWDEKKGEESNETHKWWIDANLERIAEEKRAGIDDGF
;
A
#
# COMPACT_ATOMS: atom_id res chain seq x y z
N MET A 1 4.08 24.71 -2.00
CA MET A 1 2.65 25.03 -1.95
C MET A 1 1.73 23.83 -2.20
N ARG A 2 1.92 23.02 -3.27
CA ARG A 2 1.01 21.88 -3.58
C ARG A 2 0.96 20.75 -2.54
N GLN A 3 2.05 20.43 -1.83
CA GLN A 3 2.07 19.30 -0.88
C GLN A 3 1.36 19.59 0.44
N HIS A 4 1.51 20.78 1.00
CA HIS A 4 0.74 21.18 2.19
C HIS A 4 -0.76 21.18 1.91
N GLU A 5 -1.15 21.51 0.68
CA GLU A 5 -2.54 21.46 0.25
C GLU A 5 -3.04 20.01 0.04
N LYS A 6 -2.18 19.12 -0.46
CA LYS A 6 -2.48 17.67 -0.59
C LYS A 6 -2.59 17.01 0.79
N ALA A 7 -1.67 17.30 1.72
CA ALA A 7 -1.72 16.80 3.09
C ALA A 7 -2.94 17.31 3.87
N ALA A 8 -3.28 18.60 3.76
CA ALA A 8 -4.49 19.16 4.36
C ALA A 8 -5.79 18.55 3.79
N LYS A 9 -5.79 18.15 2.50
CA LYS A 9 -6.90 17.41 1.88
C LYS A 9 -6.92 15.93 2.31
N ALA A 10 -5.77 15.30 2.58
CA ALA A 10 -5.68 13.93 3.06
C ALA A 10 -6.31 13.75 4.44
N LEU A 11 -6.23 14.76 5.30
CA LEU A 11 -6.92 14.79 6.59
C LEU A 11 -8.45 14.75 6.47
N LYS A 12 -9.01 15.16 5.33
CA LYS A 12 -10.42 14.92 4.99
C LYS A 12 -10.54 13.56 4.30
N ARG A 13 -10.71 12.50 5.06
CA ARG A 13 -11.00 11.12 4.59
C ARG A 13 -12.38 11.05 3.92
N ILE A 14 -12.57 11.79 2.82
CA ILE A 14 -13.79 11.70 2.03
C ILE A 14 -13.54 10.76 0.83
N PRO A 15 -14.51 9.91 0.48
CA PRO A 15 -14.34 8.90 -0.58
C PRO A 15 -13.81 9.47 -1.90
N LYS A 16 -14.22 10.65 -2.29
CA LYS A 16 -13.77 11.31 -3.54
C LYS A 16 -12.28 11.65 -3.58
N ASN A 17 -11.58 11.66 -2.43
CA ASN A 17 -10.15 11.91 -2.36
C ASN A 17 -9.32 10.61 -2.47
N CYS A 18 -9.97 9.45 -2.50
CA CYS A 18 -9.32 8.16 -2.65
C CYS A 18 -9.26 7.77 -4.13
N ALA A 19 -8.08 7.41 -4.61
CA ALA A 19 -7.88 6.99 -5.99
C ALA A 19 -8.74 5.76 -6.36
N PHE A 20 -8.91 4.83 -5.43
CA PHE A 20 -9.71 3.61 -5.64
C PHE A 20 -11.21 3.90 -5.86
N THR A 21 -11.72 5.03 -5.39
CA THR A 21 -13.11 5.43 -5.65
C THR A 21 -13.37 5.63 -7.14
N SER A 22 -12.37 6.06 -7.90
CA SER A 22 -12.50 6.24 -9.36
C SER A 22 -12.75 4.92 -10.10
N GLN A 23 -12.46 3.79 -9.47
CA GLN A 23 -12.59 2.45 -10.06
C GLN A 23 -13.95 1.80 -9.78
N HIS A 24 -14.79 2.38 -8.91
CA HIS A 24 -16.09 1.83 -8.58
C HIS A 24 -17.04 1.73 -9.78
N GLY A 25 -16.87 2.57 -10.79
CA GLY A 25 -17.67 2.52 -12.03
C GLY A 25 -17.34 1.32 -12.93
N HIS A 26 -16.16 0.71 -12.74
CA HIS A 26 -15.67 -0.43 -13.52
C HIS A 26 -15.00 -1.45 -12.59
N PRO A 27 -15.75 -2.07 -11.69
CA PRO A 27 -15.20 -2.84 -10.58
C PRO A 27 -14.36 -4.05 -11.02
N ASP A 28 -14.69 -4.69 -12.13
CA ASP A 28 -14.00 -5.88 -12.65
C ASP A 28 -12.68 -5.53 -13.38
N GLU A 29 -12.42 -4.25 -13.61
CA GLU A 29 -11.15 -3.78 -14.16
C GLU A 29 -10.11 -3.43 -13.08
N ALA A 30 -10.55 -3.25 -11.83
CA ALA A 30 -9.66 -2.87 -10.72
C ALA A 30 -8.62 -3.96 -10.36
N GLN A 31 -8.88 -5.23 -10.70
CA GLN A 31 -7.94 -6.34 -10.53
C GLN A 31 -6.87 -6.38 -11.63
N LYS A 32 -7.12 -5.71 -12.77
CA LYS A 32 -6.24 -5.69 -13.96
C LYS A 32 -5.48 -4.38 -14.09
N HIS A 33 -6.08 -3.29 -13.65
CA HIS A 33 -5.57 -1.95 -13.83
C HIS A 33 -5.54 -1.18 -12.51
N GLY A 34 -4.46 -0.47 -12.25
CA GLY A 34 -4.37 0.48 -11.14
C GLY A 34 -5.14 1.77 -11.43
N ALA A 35 -5.44 2.53 -10.39
CA ALA A 35 -5.99 3.86 -10.54
C ALA A 35 -4.98 4.79 -11.23
N ARG A 36 -5.47 5.78 -11.96
CA ARG A 36 -4.60 6.78 -12.62
C ARG A 36 -3.78 7.55 -11.58
N SER A 37 -2.55 7.92 -11.91
CA SER A 37 -1.68 8.74 -11.04
C SER A 37 -2.29 10.09 -10.65
N THR A 38 -3.24 10.58 -11.44
CA THR A 38 -3.99 11.83 -11.18
C THR A 38 -5.27 11.62 -10.40
N ALA A 39 -5.65 10.37 -10.10
CA ALA A 39 -6.88 10.08 -9.37
C ALA A 39 -6.74 10.43 -7.87
N GLY A 40 -7.82 10.86 -7.27
CA GLY A 40 -7.85 11.25 -5.86
C GLY A 40 -6.86 12.37 -5.56
N LEU A 41 -5.94 12.12 -4.63
CA LEU A 41 -4.89 13.08 -4.26
C LEU A 41 -3.64 12.97 -5.13
N GLY A 42 -3.59 12.02 -6.07
CA GLY A 42 -2.38 11.76 -6.87
C GLY A 42 -1.18 11.35 -6.02
N MET A 43 -1.41 10.68 -4.87
CA MET A 43 -0.35 10.21 -3.97
C MET A 43 -0.25 8.69 -4.08
N PRO A 44 0.92 8.12 -4.45
CA PRO A 44 1.11 6.69 -4.48
C PRO A 44 1.19 6.13 -3.06
N ASN A 45 0.92 4.83 -2.90
CA ASN A 45 1.29 4.10 -1.68
C ASN A 45 2.64 3.42 -1.91
N GLY A 46 3.62 3.67 -1.04
CA GLY A 46 4.99 3.18 -1.14
C GLY A 46 5.19 1.72 -0.69
N GLY A 47 4.13 1.03 -0.23
CA GLY A 47 4.23 -0.33 0.32
C GLY A 47 4.65 -1.41 -0.71
N LEU A 48 4.45 -1.14 -2.00
CA LEU A 48 4.98 -1.95 -3.10
C LEU A 48 5.37 -1.03 -4.25
N GLN A 49 6.60 -1.18 -4.73
CA GLN A 49 7.13 -0.40 -5.83
C GLN A 49 7.80 -1.30 -6.86
N VAL A 50 7.54 -1.04 -8.14
CA VAL A 50 8.26 -1.64 -9.26
C VAL A 50 9.08 -0.55 -9.90
N VAL A 51 10.40 -0.73 -9.90
CA VAL A 51 11.34 0.27 -10.40
C VAL A 51 12.23 -0.33 -11.49
N ASN A 52 12.58 0.49 -12.47
CA ASN A 52 13.64 0.17 -13.41
C ASN A 52 14.95 0.80 -12.89
N PRO A 53 15.92 0.01 -12.40
CA PRO A 53 17.12 0.53 -11.79
C PRO A 53 17.91 1.42 -12.74
N SER A 54 18.28 2.61 -12.26
CA SER A 54 19.03 3.59 -13.06
C SER A 54 19.95 4.41 -12.16
N LYS A 55 21.23 4.51 -12.52
CA LYS A 55 22.20 5.35 -11.81
C LYS A 55 21.81 6.83 -11.88
N ALA A 56 21.25 7.27 -13.00
CA ALA A 56 20.76 8.64 -13.14
C ALA A 56 19.60 8.92 -12.18
N LEU A 57 18.64 8.00 -12.08
CA LEU A 57 17.53 8.11 -11.16
C LEU A 57 17.97 8.09 -9.69
N TYR A 58 18.89 7.20 -9.34
CA TYR A 58 19.49 7.15 -8.01
C TYR A 58 20.11 8.50 -7.63
N ASN A 59 20.90 9.11 -8.54
CA ASN A 59 21.51 10.41 -8.30
C ASN A 59 20.47 11.52 -8.14
N GLN A 60 19.37 11.50 -8.92
CA GLN A 60 18.26 12.46 -8.76
C GLN A 60 17.61 12.35 -7.37
N ILE A 61 17.42 11.13 -6.86
CA ILE A 61 16.88 10.92 -5.52
C ILE A 61 17.81 11.50 -4.47
N LEU A 62 19.11 11.21 -4.55
CA LEU A 62 20.12 11.75 -3.63
C LEU A 62 20.18 13.28 -3.66
N GLU A 63 20.20 13.87 -4.84
CA GLU A 63 20.19 15.31 -5.02
C GLU A 63 18.94 15.92 -4.37
N ARG A 64 17.77 15.33 -4.60
CA ARG A 64 16.52 15.78 -3.99
C ARG A 64 16.57 15.73 -2.46
N MET A 65 17.14 14.67 -1.90
CA MET A 65 17.30 14.52 -0.46
C MET A 65 18.25 15.53 0.17
N THR A 66 19.27 15.99 -0.56
CA THR A 66 20.31 16.89 -0.04
C THR A 66 20.05 18.36 -0.28
N THR A 67 19.31 18.71 -1.33
CA THR A 67 19.11 20.11 -1.77
C THR A 67 17.77 20.70 -1.34
N GLU A 68 16.77 19.86 -1.10
CA GLU A 68 15.42 20.31 -0.75
C GLU A 68 15.27 20.49 0.75
N THR A 69 15.06 21.71 1.19
CA THR A 69 14.71 22.01 2.60
C THR A 69 13.34 21.46 2.99
N SER A 70 12.50 21.14 2.01
CA SER A 70 11.15 20.59 2.23
C SER A 70 11.13 19.11 2.59
N VAL A 71 12.24 18.36 2.43
CA VAL A 71 12.29 16.91 2.72
C VAL A 71 11.96 16.61 4.17
N SER A 72 12.38 17.47 5.09
CA SER A 72 12.05 17.33 6.53
C SER A 72 10.55 17.50 6.84
N SER A 73 9.78 18.06 5.92
CA SER A 73 8.32 18.25 6.04
C SER A 73 7.50 17.10 5.46
N TYR A 74 8.14 16.09 4.88
CA TYR A 74 7.44 14.95 4.32
C TYR A 74 6.81 14.07 5.42
N GLU A 75 5.49 13.99 5.40
CA GLU A 75 4.72 13.23 6.39
C GLU A 75 4.93 11.71 6.28
N PHE A 76 5.15 11.23 5.06
CA PHE A 76 5.28 9.80 4.75
C PHE A 76 6.65 9.46 4.15
N ALA A 77 7.72 10.08 4.66
CA ALA A 77 9.11 9.77 4.33
C ALA A 77 9.35 9.53 2.81
N ASP A 78 9.82 8.34 2.45
CA ASP A 78 10.12 7.91 1.08
C ASP A 78 8.90 7.97 0.15
N GLN A 79 7.72 7.62 0.63
CA GLN A 79 6.49 7.68 -0.15
C GLN A 79 6.19 9.12 -0.62
N SER A 80 6.36 10.11 0.26
CA SER A 80 6.16 11.51 -0.07
C SER A 80 7.23 12.01 -1.05
N LEU A 81 8.49 11.66 -0.81
CA LEU A 81 9.61 12.02 -1.67
C LEU A 81 9.41 11.49 -3.09
N LEU A 82 9.12 10.20 -3.23
CA LEU A 82 8.95 9.57 -4.53
C LEU A 82 7.67 10.05 -5.23
N GLY A 83 6.59 10.24 -4.47
CA GLY A 83 5.35 10.81 -4.99
C GLY A 83 5.54 12.20 -5.58
N ASP A 84 6.42 13.01 -4.99
CA ASP A 84 6.75 14.34 -5.46
C ASP A 84 7.70 14.32 -6.66
N LEU A 85 8.77 13.52 -6.56
CA LEU A 85 9.76 13.36 -7.62
C LEU A 85 9.15 12.83 -8.92
N PHE A 86 8.15 11.95 -8.81
CA PHE A 86 7.46 11.31 -9.94
C PHE A 86 6.02 11.81 -10.13
N ASP A 87 5.68 13.01 -9.65
CA ASP A 87 4.31 13.54 -9.80
C ASP A 87 3.83 13.43 -11.25
N GLY A 88 2.69 12.75 -11.45
CA GLY A 88 2.09 12.48 -12.75
C GLY A 88 2.83 11.48 -13.66
N ARG A 89 3.96 10.92 -13.23
CA ARG A 89 4.80 10.02 -14.05
C ARG A 89 4.82 8.56 -13.59
N TRP A 90 4.19 8.23 -12.46
CA TRP A 90 4.06 6.85 -12.00
C TRP A 90 2.78 6.20 -12.54
N VAL A 91 2.76 4.88 -12.59
CA VAL A 91 1.60 4.07 -12.99
C VAL A 91 1.14 3.29 -11.77
N GLY A 92 -0.15 3.40 -11.45
CA GLY A 92 -0.74 2.60 -10.37
C GLY A 92 -0.78 1.13 -10.72
N LEU A 93 -0.30 0.28 -9.82
CA LEU A 93 -0.53 -1.16 -9.91
C LEU A 93 -1.98 -1.48 -9.54
N PRO A 94 -2.56 -2.58 -10.07
CA PRO A 94 -3.80 -3.13 -9.54
C PRO A 94 -3.72 -3.32 -8.03
N TYR A 95 -4.79 -3.01 -7.31
CA TYR A 95 -4.79 -3.07 -5.84
C TYR A 95 -4.41 -4.45 -5.30
N ILE A 96 -4.66 -5.51 -6.06
CA ILE A 96 -4.42 -6.90 -5.66
C ILE A 96 -2.95 -7.18 -5.28
N TYR A 97 -2.00 -6.42 -5.80
CA TYR A 97 -0.57 -6.57 -5.51
C TYR A 97 -0.10 -5.82 -4.26
N ASN A 98 -0.88 -4.87 -3.77
CA ASN A 98 -0.63 -4.13 -2.53
C ASN A 98 -1.98 -3.80 -1.87
N ALA A 99 -2.71 -4.85 -1.55
CA ALA A 99 -4.08 -4.78 -1.07
C ALA A 99 -4.10 -4.32 0.39
N LEU A 100 -4.34 -3.03 0.61
CA LEU A 100 -4.47 -2.50 1.97
C LEU A 100 -5.65 -3.18 2.67
N LYS A 101 -5.45 -3.76 3.85
CA LYS A 101 -6.51 -4.48 4.58
C LYS A 101 -7.82 -3.69 4.72
N THR A 102 -7.71 -2.37 4.80
CA THR A 102 -8.87 -1.46 4.93
C THR A 102 -9.69 -1.33 3.65
N LEU A 103 -9.13 -1.66 2.47
CA LEU A 103 -9.88 -1.57 1.21
C LEU A 103 -11.04 -2.57 1.16
N ARG A 104 -10.89 -3.72 1.81
CA ARG A 104 -11.93 -4.76 1.87
C ARG A 104 -13.26 -4.20 2.34
N ASP A 105 -13.21 -3.35 3.36
CA ASP A 105 -14.42 -2.77 3.95
C ASP A 105 -14.85 -1.46 3.29
N ILE A 106 -13.88 -0.63 2.88
CA ILE A 106 -14.14 0.72 2.37
C ILE A 106 -14.47 0.70 0.87
N HIS A 107 -13.84 -0.21 0.11
CA HIS A 107 -13.99 -0.28 -1.35
C HIS A 107 -14.59 -1.62 -1.80
N LYS A 108 -15.63 -2.09 -1.11
CA LYS A 108 -16.37 -3.34 -1.41
C LYS A 108 -16.72 -3.54 -2.88
N PRO A 109 -17.09 -2.51 -3.67
CA PRO A 109 -17.41 -2.71 -5.09
C PRO A 109 -16.29 -3.33 -5.90
N ILE A 110 -15.03 -2.95 -5.62
CA ILE A 110 -13.88 -3.44 -6.38
C ILE A 110 -13.16 -4.62 -5.71
N TRP A 111 -13.40 -4.87 -4.43
CA TRP A 111 -12.67 -5.88 -3.68
C TRP A 111 -13.11 -7.30 -4.05
N ARG A 112 -12.13 -8.18 -4.26
CA ARG A 112 -12.33 -9.63 -4.53
C ARG A 112 -11.29 -10.40 -3.73
N ASP A 113 -11.69 -11.09 -2.67
CA ASP A 113 -10.79 -11.87 -1.79
C ASP A 113 -9.90 -12.84 -2.59
N GLY A 114 -10.48 -13.59 -3.53
CA GLY A 114 -9.77 -14.58 -4.34
C GLY A 114 -8.75 -14.02 -5.35
N GLU A 115 -8.78 -12.72 -5.62
CA GLU A 115 -7.86 -12.06 -6.55
C GLU A 115 -6.66 -11.43 -5.85
N VAL A 116 -6.71 -11.24 -4.52
CA VAL A 116 -5.62 -10.65 -3.76
C VAL A 116 -4.36 -11.51 -3.84
N LYS A 117 -3.27 -10.90 -4.25
CA LYS A 117 -1.95 -11.54 -4.37
C LYS A 117 -1.04 -11.20 -3.20
N ASN A 118 -1.16 -9.98 -2.68
CA ASN A 118 -0.36 -9.51 -1.56
C ASN A 118 -1.18 -8.57 -0.69
N ILE A 119 -1.38 -8.93 0.57
CA ILE A 119 -2.11 -8.10 1.54
C ILE A 119 -1.14 -7.18 2.28
N HIS A 120 -1.51 -5.91 2.39
CA HIS A 120 -0.74 -4.92 3.13
C HIS A 120 -1.43 -4.60 4.45
N TYR A 121 -0.87 -5.09 5.54
CA TYR A 121 -1.38 -4.91 6.89
C TYR A 121 -1.02 -3.54 7.47
N ILE A 122 -1.57 -2.47 6.85
CA ILE A 122 -1.44 -1.10 7.39
C ILE A 122 -2.19 -0.96 8.71
N LEU A 123 -1.79 0.02 9.51
CA LEU A 123 -2.43 0.37 10.78
C LEU A 123 -2.41 -0.79 11.80
N ALA A 124 -2.66 -0.45 13.06
CA ALA A 124 -2.89 -1.42 14.12
C ALA A 124 -4.39 -1.82 14.17
N PRO A 125 -4.74 -2.98 14.77
CA PRO A 125 -3.82 -4.03 15.17
C PRO A 125 -3.21 -4.77 13.97
N LYS A 126 -2.12 -5.50 14.21
CA LYS A 126 -1.48 -6.33 13.20
C LYS A 126 -1.90 -7.81 13.40
N PRO A 127 -1.92 -8.64 12.34
CA PRO A 127 -2.32 -10.04 12.50
C PRO A 127 -1.42 -10.84 13.45
N TRP A 128 -0.14 -10.49 13.55
CA TRP A 128 0.80 -11.14 14.48
C TRP A 128 0.63 -10.72 15.95
N ASP A 129 -0.17 -9.69 16.21
CA ASP A 129 -0.54 -9.27 17.57
C ASP A 129 -1.81 -9.97 18.07
N GLU A 130 -2.46 -10.78 17.24
CA GLU A 130 -3.75 -11.41 17.50
C GLU A 130 -3.62 -12.94 17.55
N LYS A 131 -4.60 -13.59 18.18
CA LYS A 131 -4.67 -15.05 18.26
C LYS A 131 -5.75 -15.57 17.33
N LYS A 132 -5.62 -16.86 16.95
CA LYS A 132 -6.64 -17.54 16.17
C LYS A 132 -7.97 -17.55 16.91
N GLY A 133 -9.02 -17.06 16.23
CA GLY A 133 -10.37 -16.94 16.77
C GLY A 133 -10.68 -15.58 17.41
N GLU A 134 -9.69 -14.68 17.49
CA GLU A 134 -9.83 -13.33 18.06
C GLU A 134 -9.54 -12.24 17.00
N GLU A 135 -9.61 -12.61 15.71
CA GLU A 135 -9.21 -11.72 14.62
C GLU A 135 -10.15 -10.52 14.48
N SER A 136 -9.58 -9.32 14.56
CA SER A 136 -10.31 -8.06 14.39
C SER A 136 -10.67 -7.74 12.93
N ASN A 137 -10.06 -8.45 11.97
CA ASN A 137 -10.28 -8.29 10.54
C ASN A 137 -10.15 -9.64 9.82
N GLU A 138 -11.03 -9.93 8.86
CA GLU A 138 -11.01 -11.18 8.10
C GLU A 138 -9.65 -11.46 7.43
N THR A 139 -8.96 -10.42 6.96
CA THR A 139 -7.63 -10.59 6.33
C THR A 139 -6.55 -11.00 7.33
N HIS A 140 -6.74 -10.75 8.62
CA HIS A 140 -5.83 -11.21 9.68
C HIS A 140 -5.85 -12.73 9.82
N LYS A 141 -7.02 -13.34 9.63
CA LYS A 141 -7.15 -14.79 9.59
C LYS A 141 -6.28 -15.41 8.50
N TRP A 142 -6.18 -14.78 7.33
CA TRP A 142 -5.33 -15.29 6.24
C TRP A 142 -3.86 -15.38 6.66
N TRP A 143 -3.36 -14.36 7.37
CA TRP A 143 -2.00 -14.37 7.89
C TRP A 143 -1.81 -15.43 8.98
N ILE A 144 -2.75 -15.52 9.93
CA ILE A 144 -2.68 -16.46 11.05
C ILE A 144 -2.70 -17.90 10.53
N ASP A 145 -3.60 -18.23 9.60
CA ASP A 145 -3.69 -19.57 9.02
C ASP A 145 -2.40 -19.92 8.24
N ALA A 146 -1.87 -19.01 7.42
CA ALA A 146 -0.60 -19.21 6.70
C ALA A 146 0.59 -19.38 7.66
N ASN A 147 0.64 -18.59 8.73
CA ASN A 147 1.71 -18.70 9.74
C ASN A 147 1.65 -20.03 10.51
N LEU A 148 0.46 -20.50 10.84
CA LEU A 148 0.29 -21.81 11.48
C LEU A 148 0.71 -22.96 10.55
N GLU A 149 0.43 -22.86 9.25
CA GLU A 149 0.89 -23.82 8.25
C GLU A 149 2.41 -23.82 8.15
N ARG A 150 3.04 -22.63 8.05
CA ARG A 150 4.50 -22.46 8.07
C ARG A 150 5.13 -23.15 9.29
N ILE A 151 4.65 -22.85 10.51
CA ILE A 151 5.15 -23.44 11.75
C ILE A 151 5.03 -24.97 11.72
N ALA A 152 3.92 -25.50 11.22
CA ALA A 152 3.71 -26.94 11.13
C ALA A 152 4.67 -27.60 10.12
N GLU A 153 4.99 -26.94 9.01
CA GLU A 153 5.96 -27.39 8.00
C GLU A 153 7.38 -27.36 8.56
N GLU A 154 7.80 -26.30 9.21
CA GLU A 154 9.10 -26.15 9.83
C GLU A 154 9.34 -27.22 10.89
N LYS A 155 8.34 -27.45 11.75
CA LYS A 155 8.40 -28.52 12.73
C LYS A 155 8.58 -29.89 12.10
N ARG A 156 7.88 -30.17 10.98
CA ARG A 156 8.07 -31.44 10.23
C ARG A 156 9.46 -31.55 9.60
N ALA A 157 10.04 -30.45 9.19
CA ALA A 157 11.38 -30.37 8.63
C ALA A 157 12.51 -30.33 9.68
N GLY A 158 12.18 -30.28 10.98
CA GLY A 158 13.16 -30.14 12.06
C GLY A 158 13.83 -28.77 12.11
N ILE A 159 13.16 -27.75 11.57
CA ILE A 159 13.63 -26.36 11.59
C ILE A 159 13.03 -25.69 12.84
N ASP A 160 13.89 -25.03 13.61
CA ASP A 160 13.52 -24.16 14.72
C ASP A 160 14.19 -22.80 14.46
N ASP A 161 13.40 -21.83 13.99
CA ASP A 161 13.86 -20.47 13.67
C ASP A 161 13.68 -19.48 14.83
N GLY A 162 13.12 -19.96 15.97
CA GLY A 162 12.92 -19.18 17.18
C GLY A 162 11.73 -18.19 17.13
N PHE A 163 10.81 -18.34 16.15
CA PHE A 163 9.60 -17.53 16.02
C PHE A 163 8.32 -18.32 16.30
#